data_851c07a3a0a9511987b7210424af2dd3
#
_entry.id   851c07a3a0a9511987b7210424af2dd3
#
_cell.length_a   1.000
_cell.length_b   1.000
_cell.length_c   1.000
_cell.angle_alpha   90.00
_cell.angle_beta   90.00
_cell.angle_gamma   90.00
#
_symmetry.space_group_name_H-M   'P 1'
#
loop_
_entity.id
_entity.type
_entity.pdbx_description
1 polymer ?
#
loop_
_entity_poly.entity_id
_entity_poly.type
_entity_poly.pdbx_seq_one_letter_code
_entity_poly.pdbx_strand_id
1 'polypeptide(L)'
;MTYPKIGIRPTIDGRWGGVRESLEAQTMGMATAAKALIEENLHYPDGTPIQCVLSPTTIGGGAEAAKCAEYFAGENVVATLTVTPCWCYGSETFDMDPHTIKAVWGFNGTERPGAVYLAAVMAAYAQKGLPAFSIYGHDVQDMTDKEIPADVAEKILRFAHAAAAVGWMKNKAYVNLGGIAMGIAGSFCNAEMFQKYFGIRAEWVDMTEIVRRITLGIYDHDEFDKALSWVKANCKEGFDCNAGKNLPEIIRKSKVVDPDKDWAFITKMTMIMRDILYGNPKLDEMGWHEEALGKNAIAGGFQGQRNWTDWLPNADFTEAIMASSFDWNGKKAPTPFATENDTLNGVAMMLGTLVSGTAPCFHDVRTYWSPEACQRVTGMAPTGVAKDGFIHLINSGATALDGTGACRNAKGEPCMKPFWEMTDADIKACLKATDWCRANYEYFRGGGFSSHFRCRAEMPVTMLRVNVIDGIGPVLQLAEGYTTDLPDQIHNTIDKRTDPTWPTTWFCPRLTGEGAFKDVYSVMANWGANHGVTVYGHVGADLITLASMLRIPVNMHNVPEAQIFRPHAWAAFGTEDRQSADYRACATYGPLYK
;
A
#
# COMPACT_ATOMS: atom_id res chain seq x y z
N MET A 1 -4.47 -3.48 21.00
CA MET A 1 -3.27 -2.95 20.29
C MET A 1 -3.22 -1.46 20.52
N THR A 2 -2.05 -0.89 20.80
CA THR A 2 -1.93 0.57 20.97
C THR A 2 -1.66 1.20 19.61
N TYR A 3 -2.52 2.11 19.15
CA TYR A 3 -2.36 2.79 17.87
C TYR A 3 -1.15 3.75 17.87
N PRO A 4 -0.43 3.87 16.75
CA PRO A 4 0.60 4.89 16.58
C PRO A 4 -0.05 6.27 16.43
N LYS A 5 0.23 7.20 17.33
CA LYS A 5 -0.43 8.51 17.39
C LYS A 5 0.43 9.63 16.79
N ILE A 6 -0.23 10.70 16.36
CA ILE A 6 0.41 11.94 15.90
C ILE A 6 0.37 12.96 17.03
N GLY A 7 1.53 13.42 17.49
CA GLY A 7 1.64 14.43 18.53
C GLY A 7 1.54 15.84 17.94
N ILE A 8 0.64 16.66 18.44
CA ILE A 8 0.51 18.07 18.03
C ILE A 8 1.17 18.96 19.07
N ARG A 9 2.17 19.75 18.64
CA ARG A 9 3.03 20.59 19.48
C ARG A 9 2.77 22.07 19.20
N PRO A 10 1.96 22.77 20.03
CA PRO A 10 1.74 24.22 19.90
C PRO A 10 2.93 24.99 20.45
N THR A 11 3.80 25.55 19.61
CA THR A 11 4.93 26.37 20.05
C THR A 11 4.58 27.86 20.03
N ILE A 12 5.05 28.59 21.02
CA ILE A 12 4.69 29.99 21.27
C ILE A 12 5.90 30.81 21.70
N ASP A 13 5.86 32.12 21.50
CA ASP A 13 6.84 33.04 22.09
C ASP A 13 6.80 32.93 23.62
N GLY A 14 7.90 32.58 24.24
CA GLY A 14 7.99 32.32 25.68
C GLY A 14 8.00 33.58 26.56
N ARG A 15 7.97 34.80 26.00
CA ARG A 15 8.05 36.04 26.75
C ARG A 15 6.72 36.44 27.41
N TRP A 16 6.68 36.33 28.73
CA TRP A 16 5.55 36.75 29.54
C TRP A 16 5.46 38.29 29.64
N GLY A 17 4.31 38.79 30.01
CA GLY A 17 4.04 40.24 30.16
C GLY A 17 3.42 40.89 28.92
N GLY A 18 2.57 40.13 28.19
CA GLY A 18 1.75 40.60 27.09
C GLY A 18 2.01 39.88 25.77
N VAL A 19 3.23 39.44 25.47
CA VAL A 19 3.53 38.78 24.19
C VAL A 19 2.90 37.40 24.14
N ARG A 20 3.24 36.54 25.08
CA ARG A 20 2.75 35.15 25.14
C ARG A 20 1.22 35.14 25.27
N GLU A 21 0.70 35.90 26.22
CA GLU A 21 -0.73 35.95 26.52
C GLU A 21 -1.57 36.34 25.31
N SER A 22 -1.04 37.22 24.46
CA SER A 22 -1.75 37.67 23.23
C SER A 22 -1.78 36.61 22.14
N LEU A 23 -0.98 35.52 22.24
CA LEU A 23 -0.83 34.48 21.23
C LEU A 23 -1.42 33.13 21.64
N GLU A 24 -1.72 32.92 22.95
CA GLU A 24 -2.19 31.62 23.48
C GLU A 24 -3.40 31.08 22.72
N ALA A 25 -4.42 31.92 22.50
CA ALA A 25 -5.65 31.50 21.83
C ALA A 25 -5.40 31.10 20.37
N GLN A 26 -4.58 31.85 19.63
CA GLN A 26 -4.24 31.54 18.25
C GLN A 26 -3.42 30.24 18.16
N THR A 27 -2.41 30.09 19.01
CA THR A 27 -1.53 28.92 19.02
C THR A 27 -2.28 27.63 19.31
N MET A 28 -3.12 27.61 20.37
CA MET A 28 -3.96 26.45 20.69
C MET A 28 -5.05 26.22 19.66
N GLY A 29 -5.61 27.29 19.07
CA GLY A 29 -6.59 27.20 17.99
C GLY A 29 -6.03 26.49 16.76
N MET A 30 -4.83 26.85 16.31
CA MET A 30 -4.13 26.17 15.20
C MET A 30 -3.89 24.68 15.50
N ALA A 31 -3.41 24.38 16.71
CA ALA A 31 -3.13 23.00 17.12
C ALA A 31 -4.41 22.13 17.17
N THR A 32 -5.50 22.71 17.69
CA THR A 32 -6.80 22.03 17.75
C THR A 32 -7.39 21.80 16.36
N ALA A 33 -7.27 22.80 15.48
CA ALA A 33 -7.73 22.69 14.09
C ALA A 33 -6.94 21.63 13.31
N ALA A 34 -5.61 21.57 13.48
CA ALA A 34 -4.77 20.55 12.87
C ALA A 34 -5.12 19.13 13.37
N LYS A 35 -5.38 18.98 14.68
CA LYS A 35 -5.86 17.71 15.27
C LYS A 35 -7.18 17.28 14.64
N ALA A 36 -8.17 18.16 14.60
CA ALA A 36 -9.48 17.87 14.02
C ALA A 36 -9.37 17.50 12.53
N LEU A 37 -8.59 18.25 11.75
CA LEU A 37 -8.35 17.98 10.33
C LEU A 37 -7.83 16.53 10.12
N ILE A 38 -6.88 16.08 10.94
CA ILE A 38 -6.30 14.74 10.81
C ILE A 38 -7.33 13.67 11.20
N GLU A 39 -7.97 13.80 12.36
CA GLU A 39 -8.88 12.80 12.92
C GLU A 39 -10.18 12.63 12.11
N GLU A 40 -10.63 13.69 11.45
CA GLU A 40 -11.86 13.68 10.63
C GLU A 40 -11.64 13.11 9.22
N ASN A 41 -10.40 13.15 8.70
CA ASN A 41 -10.14 12.81 7.30
C ASN A 41 -9.30 11.55 7.09
N LEU A 42 -8.58 11.06 8.09
CA LEU A 42 -7.63 9.96 7.92
C LEU A 42 -7.98 8.76 8.79
N HIS A 43 -7.69 7.57 8.24
CA HIS A 43 -7.95 6.30 8.91
C HIS A 43 -6.69 5.43 8.93
N TYR A 44 -6.57 4.59 9.97
CA TYR A 44 -5.65 3.47 9.97
C TYR A 44 -6.12 2.37 9.02
N PRO A 45 -5.24 1.41 8.67
CA PRO A 45 -5.60 0.31 7.77
C PRO A 45 -6.77 -0.58 8.24
N ASP A 46 -7.14 -0.51 9.50
CA ASP A 46 -8.31 -1.21 10.06
C ASP A 46 -9.61 -0.39 10.03
N GLY A 47 -9.58 0.81 9.42
CA GLY A 47 -10.71 1.71 9.30
C GLY A 47 -10.97 2.59 10.52
N THR A 48 -10.15 2.49 11.57
CA THR A 48 -10.25 3.38 12.73
C THR A 48 -9.69 4.77 12.38
N PRO A 49 -10.34 5.88 12.78
CA PRO A 49 -9.77 7.21 12.58
C PRO A 49 -8.39 7.36 13.22
N ILE A 50 -7.47 8.05 12.55
CA ILE A 50 -6.14 8.33 13.08
C ILE A 50 -6.26 9.15 14.35
N GLN A 51 -5.50 8.79 15.38
CA GLN A 51 -5.53 9.42 16.69
C GLN A 51 -4.42 10.46 16.83
N CYS A 52 -4.76 11.64 17.34
CA CYS A 52 -3.81 12.68 17.66
C CYS A 52 -3.73 12.93 19.18
N VAL A 53 -2.54 13.26 19.66
CA VAL A 53 -2.29 13.69 21.04
C VAL A 53 -1.88 15.15 21.01
N LEU A 54 -2.67 16.01 21.62
CA LEU A 54 -2.35 17.44 21.75
C LEU A 54 -1.54 17.66 23.03
N SER A 55 -0.43 18.42 22.94
CA SER A 55 0.28 18.89 24.14
C SER A 55 -0.68 19.64 25.07
N PRO A 56 -0.69 19.33 26.37
CA PRO A 56 -1.65 19.95 27.31
C PRO A 56 -1.45 21.45 27.49
N THR A 57 -0.28 21.97 27.16
CA THR A 57 0.07 23.40 27.24
C THR A 57 0.80 23.83 25.98
N THR A 58 0.82 25.13 25.71
CA THR A 58 1.72 25.74 24.73
C THR A 58 3.17 25.58 25.19
N ILE A 59 4.11 25.56 24.24
CA ILE A 59 5.53 25.30 24.45
C ILE A 59 6.31 26.59 24.13
N GLY A 60 6.69 27.33 25.17
CA GLY A 60 7.44 28.58 25.04
C GLY A 60 8.90 28.49 25.49
N GLY A 61 9.33 27.34 26.01
CA GLY A 61 10.71 27.12 26.47
C GLY A 61 11.03 25.66 26.76
N GLY A 62 12.28 25.38 27.11
CA GLY A 62 12.82 24.02 27.26
C GLY A 62 12.10 23.16 28.29
N ALA A 63 11.66 23.73 29.42
CA ALA A 63 10.95 22.97 30.45
C ALA A 63 9.57 22.46 29.96
N GLU A 64 8.87 23.26 29.16
CA GLU A 64 7.58 22.87 28.57
C GLU A 64 7.79 21.86 27.44
N ALA A 65 8.85 22.04 26.65
CA ALA A 65 9.23 21.07 25.61
C ALA A 65 9.57 19.69 26.21
N ALA A 66 10.29 19.64 27.32
CA ALA A 66 10.60 18.40 28.04
C ALA A 66 9.33 17.71 28.56
N LYS A 67 8.41 18.45 29.20
CA LYS A 67 7.14 17.90 29.66
C LYS A 67 6.28 17.34 28.51
N CYS A 68 6.27 18.04 27.37
CA CYS A 68 5.58 17.56 26.17
C CYS A 68 6.21 16.25 25.66
N ALA A 69 7.53 16.15 25.61
CA ALA A 69 8.24 14.96 25.18
C ALA A 69 7.96 13.75 26.11
N GLU A 70 8.00 13.95 27.44
CA GLU A 70 7.64 12.91 28.42
C GLU A 70 6.18 12.43 28.24
N TYR A 71 5.26 13.35 28.06
CA TYR A 71 3.85 13.03 27.81
C TYR A 71 3.68 12.22 26.53
N PHE A 72 4.30 12.63 25.44
CA PHE A 72 4.19 11.95 24.15
C PHE A 72 4.83 10.56 24.14
N ALA A 73 5.93 10.37 24.89
CA ALA A 73 6.55 9.06 25.04
C ALA A 73 5.60 8.04 25.70
N GLY A 74 4.79 8.48 26.66
CA GLY A 74 3.76 7.64 27.29
C GLY A 74 2.56 7.32 26.40
N GLU A 75 2.34 8.10 25.34
CA GLU A 75 1.16 8.02 24.48
C GLU A 75 1.37 7.26 23.17
N ASN A 76 2.54 6.64 22.95
CA ASN A 76 2.91 5.99 21.69
C ASN A 76 2.87 6.94 20.49
N VAL A 77 3.37 8.16 20.65
CA VAL A 77 3.51 9.14 19.56
C VAL A 77 4.67 8.71 18.66
N VAL A 78 4.39 8.57 17.36
CA VAL A 78 5.38 8.16 16.35
C VAL A 78 5.83 9.31 15.45
N ALA A 79 5.04 10.38 15.41
CA ALA A 79 5.35 11.57 14.66
C ALA A 79 4.82 12.81 15.36
N THR A 80 5.47 13.95 15.13
CA THR A 80 5.04 15.22 15.70
C THR A 80 4.78 16.27 14.61
N LEU A 81 3.68 17.00 14.75
CA LEU A 81 3.39 18.21 14.01
C LEU A 81 3.53 19.40 14.96
N THR A 82 4.57 20.18 14.81
CA THR A 82 4.74 21.46 15.51
C THR A 82 3.97 22.54 14.76
N VAL A 83 3.14 23.30 15.44
CA VAL A 83 2.42 24.46 14.87
C VAL A 83 2.85 25.73 15.58
N THR A 84 3.05 26.81 14.84
CA THR A 84 3.50 28.08 15.41
C THR A 84 2.93 29.28 14.64
N PRO A 85 2.28 30.24 15.34
CA PRO A 85 1.84 31.48 14.74
C PRO A 85 2.93 32.55 14.69
N CYS A 86 4.07 32.34 15.36
CA CYS A 86 5.02 33.40 15.65
C CYS A 86 6.46 32.89 15.81
N TRP A 87 7.38 33.81 16.10
CA TRP A 87 8.71 33.48 16.60
C TRP A 87 8.62 32.75 17.95
N CYS A 88 9.45 31.72 18.12
CA CYS A 88 9.67 30.99 19.37
C CYS A 88 11.18 30.76 19.57
N TYR A 89 11.59 30.34 20.75
CA TYR A 89 12.98 29.97 21.03
C TYR A 89 13.30 28.61 20.39
N GLY A 90 13.82 28.60 19.17
CA GLY A 90 13.92 27.42 18.34
C GLY A 90 14.71 26.27 18.96
N SER A 91 15.89 26.55 19.52
CA SER A 91 16.75 25.51 20.13
C SER A 91 16.17 24.93 21.43
N GLU A 92 15.21 25.59 22.05
CA GLU A 92 14.61 25.17 23.31
C GLU A 92 13.28 24.42 23.11
N THR A 93 12.57 24.72 22.03
CA THR A 93 11.17 24.30 21.84
C THR A 93 10.97 23.21 20.77
N PHE A 94 11.94 22.99 19.87
CA PHE A 94 11.78 21.99 18.82
C PHE A 94 11.84 20.54 19.36
N ASP A 95 11.30 19.61 18.63
CA ASP A 95 11.30 18.18 18.98
C ASP A 95 12.68 17.57 18.70
N MET A 96 13.37 17.16 19.75
CA MET A 96 14.71 16.55 19.65
C MET A 96 14.70 15.03 19.63
N ASP A 97 13.55 14.36 19.79
CA ASP A 97 13.50 12.90 19.79
C ASP A 97 13.89 12.34 18.41
N PRO A 98 14.99 11.58 18.29
CA PRO A 98 15.42 11.03 17.01
C PRO A 98 14.47 9.95 16.46
N HIS A 99 13.54 9.45 17.27
CA HIS A 99 12.64 8.36 16.92
C HIS A 99 11.26 8.83 16.43
N THR A 100 10.96 10.13 16.50
CA THR A 100 9.72 10.69 15.95
C THR A 100 9.95 11.29 14.55
N ILE A 101 8.98 11.13 13.66
CA ILE A 101 8.95 11.81 12.37
C ILE A 101 8.42 13.23 12.60
N LYS A 102 9.01 14.24 11.97
CA LYS A 102 8.76 15.64 12.28
C LYS A 102 8.20 16.45 11.14
N ALA A 103 7.15 17.23 11.41
CA ALA A 103 6.72 18.35 10.56
C ALA A 103 6.56 19.61 11.39
N VAL A 104 6.73 20.75 10.74
CA VAL A 104 6.51 22.07 11.34
C VAL A 104 5.65 22.90 10.41
N TRP A 105 4.52 23.38 10.92
CA TRP A 105 3.66 24.34 10.24
C TRP A 105 3.89 25.73 10.81
N GLY A 106 4.52 26.59 10.02
CA GLY A 106 4.68 28.01 10.31
C GLY A 106 3.54 28.83 9.68
N PHE A 107 2.80 29.59 10.50
CA PHE A 107 1.72 30.45 10.03
C PHE A 107 2.26 31.55 9.11
N ASN A 108 1.66 31.72 7.95
CA ASN A 108 2.00 32.81 7.02
C ASN A 108 1.20 34.07 7.36
N GLY A 109 1.59 34.74 8.44
CA GLY A 109 0.93 35.96 8.91
C GLY A 109 1.81 37.19 8.80
N THR A 110 1.20 38.37 8.78
CA THR A 110 1.90 39.65 8.63
C THR A 110 2.50 40.21 9.91
N GLU A 111 1.82 40.01 11.05
CA GLU A 111 2.21 40.66 12.32
C GLU A 111 3.31 39.90 13.08
N ARG A 112 3.17 38.59 13.21
CA ARG A 112 4.09 37.74 13.94
C ARG A 112 4.25 36.44 13.18
N PRO A 113 4.97 36.44 12.05
CA PRO A 113 4.98 35.33 11.13
C PRO A 113 5.67 34.09 11.71
N GLY A 114 5.02 32.94 11.64
CA GLY A 114 5.59 31.65 12.00
C GLY A 114 6.74 31.19 11.09
N ALA A 115 6.87 31.80 9.90
CA ALA A 115 7.95 31.54 8.95
C ALA A 115 9.35 31.68 9.55
N VAL A 116 9.56 32.65 10.43
CA VAL A 116 10.88 32.90 11.05
C VAL A 116 11.30 31.74 11.94
N TYR A 117 10.38 31.25 12.76
CA TYR A 117 10.63 30.04 13.56
C TYR A 117 10.80 28.81 12.66
N LEU A 118 9.91 28.62 11.69
CA LEU A 118 9.97 27.51 10.73
C LEU A 118 11.36 27.39 10.07
N ALA A 119 11.86 28.50 9.52
CA ALA A 119 13.17 28.53 8.87
C ALA A 119 14.31 28.19 9.85
N ALA A 120 14.26 28.74 11.06
CA ALA A 120 15.28 28.50 12.07
C ALA A 120 15.33 27.04 12.53
N VAL A 121 14.17 26.41 12.78
CA VAL A 121 14.14 25.00 13.24
C VAL A 121 14.40 24.02 12.12
N MET A 122 14.03 24.31 10.87
CA MET A 122 14.43 23.49 9.71
C MET A 122 15.96 23.42 9.59
N ALA A 123 16.64 24.56 9.71
CA ALA A 123 18.10 24.62 9.74
C ALA A 123 18.69 23.85 10.92
N ALA A 124 18.09 23.96 12.11
CA ALA A 124 18.54 23.23 13.31
C ALA A 124 18.34 21.71 13.16
N TYR A 125 17.24 21.24 12.60
CA TYR A 125 17.01 19.84 12.30
C TYR A 125 18.04 19.31 11.30
N ALA A 126 18.32 20.05 10.23
CA ALA A 126 19.36 19.68 9.25
C ALA A 126 20.74 19.53 9.89
N GLN A 127 21.15 20.46 10.77
CA GLN A 127 22.42 20.38 11.51
C GLN A 127 22.53 19.14 12.41
N LYS A 128 21.41 18.65 12.91
CA LYS A 128 21.37 17.46 13.79
C LYS A 128 21.12 16.15 13.04
N GLY A 129 20.98 16.19 11.72
CA GLY A 129 20.64 15.01 10.94
C GLY A 129 19.24 14.46 11.23
N LEU A 130 18.31 15.32 11.67
CA LEU A 130 16.92 14.99 11.95
C LEU A 130 16.04 15.52 10.80
N PRO A 131 15.62 14.69 9.85
CA PRO A 131 14.78 15.16 8.74
C PRO A 131 13.44 15.67 9.24
N ALA A 132 13.01 16.80 8.72
CA ALA A 132 11.74 17.41 9.09
C ALA A 132 11.03 18.01 7.86
N PHE A 133 9.71 17.91 7.84
CA PHE A 133 8.86 18.44 6.79
C PHE A 133 8.48 19.89 7.09
N SER A 134 8.67 20.77 6.11
CA SER A 134 8.32 22.18 6.20
C SER A 134 6.93 22.44 5.62
N ILE A 135 6.02 22.98 6.41
CA ILE A 135 4.66 23.33 5.97
C ILE A 135 4.48 24.84 6.10
N TYR A 136 4.23 25.50 4.97
CA TYR A 136 4.04 26.93 4.87
C TYR A 136 2.95 27.23 3.83
N GLY A 137 1.98 28.07 4.18
CA GLY A 137 0.87 28.44 3.29
C GLY A 137 1.31 29.40 2.19
N HIS A 138 0.72 29.27 1.00
CA HIS A 138 1.00 30.13 -0.14
C HIS A 138 0.54 31.59 0.12
N ASP A 139 -0.67 31.73 0.64
CA ASP A 139 -1.28 33.04 0.85
C ASP A 139 -1.12 33.54 2.28
N VAL A 140 -0.99 34.86 2.41
CA VAL A 140 -0.91 35.53 3.71
C VAL A 140 -2.26 35.51 4.40
N GLN A 141 -2.26 35.20 5.69
CA GLN A 141 -3.43 35.14 6.55
C GLN A 141 -3.41 36.26 7.59
N ASP A 142 -4.58 36.69 8.01
CA ASP A 142 -4.74 37.55 9.18
C ASP A 142 -4.68 36.70 10.46
N MET A 143 -4.19 37.26 11.56
CA MET A 143 -4.06 36.51 12.83
C MET A 143 -5.41 36.04 13.40
N THR A 144 -6.51 36.57 12.92
CA THR A 144 -7.88 36.18 13.30
C THR A 144 -8.43 35.02 12.46
N ASP A 145 -7.77 34.68 11.36
CA ASP A 145 -8.18 33.57 10.50
C ASP A 145 -8.04 32.24 11.24
N LYS A 146 -9.10 31.46 11.22
CA LYS A 146 -9.18 30.16 11.93
C LYS A 146 -9.12 28.97 10.98
N GLU A 147 -9.31 29.20 9.70
CA GLU A 147 -9.31 28.16 8.70
C GLU A 147 -7.88 27.78 8.29
N ILE A 148 -7.66 26.49 8.09
CA ILE A 148 -6.39 25.98 7.54
C ILE A 148 -6.48 26.12 6.01
N PRO A 149 -5.55 26.86 5.37
CA PRO A 149 -5.53 26.96 3.90
C PRO A 149 -5.44 25.59 3.24
N ALA A 150 -6.04 25.43 2.07
CA ALA A 150 -6.16 24.15 1.39
C ALA A 150 -4.79 23.48 1.11
N ASP A 151 -3.79 24.27 0.70
CA ASP A 151 -2.42 23.79 0.45
C ASP A 151 -1.68 23.37 1.74
N VAL A 152 -1.99 24.02 2.86
CA VAL A 152 -1.49 23.61 4.20
C VAL A 152 -2.19 22.34 4.66
N ALA A 153 -3.53 22.27 4.51
CA ALA A 153 -4.31 21.11 4.88
C ALA A 153 -3.86 19.85 4.11
N GLU A 154 -3.62 19.96 2.80
CA GLU A 154 -3.09 18.88 1.97
C GLU A 154 -1.75 18.36 2.52
N LYS A 155 -0.80 19.25 2.84
CA LYS A 155 0.51 18.86 3.38
C LYS A 155 0.41 18.23 4.77
N ILE A 156 -0.46 18.75 5.65
CA ILE A 156 -0.70 18.18 6.99
C ILE A 156 -1.27 16.76 6.86
N LEU A 157 -2.28 16.56 6.02
CA LEU A 157 -2.91 15.26 5.80
C LEU A 157 -1.91 14.27 5.19
N ARG A 158 -1.17 14.66 4.17
CA ARG A 158 -0.15 13.80 3.55
C ARG A 158 0.94 13.39 4.54
N PHE A 159 1.45 14.33 5.33
CA PHE A 159 2.41 14.03 6.40
C PHE A 159 1.85 13.06 7.42
N ALA A 160 0.68 13.36 7.98
CA ALA A 160 0.07 12.56 9.04
C ALA A 160 -0.27 11.13 8.58
N HIS A 161 -0.78 10.98 7.35
CA HIS A 161 -1.11 9.68 6.77
C HIS A 161 0.14 8.82 6.57
N ALA A 162 1.19 9.37 5.93
CA ALA A 162 2.45 8.66 5.72
C ALA A 162 3.12 8.30 7.05
N ALA A 163 3.12 9.20 8.03
CA ALA A 163 3.69 8.95 9.36
C ALA A 163 2.91 7.87 10.14
N ALA A 164 1.59 7.88 10.06
CA ALA A 164 0.75 6.84 10.65
C ALA A 164 1.02 5.47 9.99
N ALA A 165 1.22 5.42 8.67
CA ALA A 165 1.59 4.21 7.94
C ALA A 165 2.93 3.64 8.42
N VAL A 166 3.96 4.50 8.62
CA VAL A 166 5.25 4.09 9.20
C VAL A 166 5.05 3.52 10.60
N GLY A 167 4.28 4.19 11.44
CA GLY A 167 3.99 3.72 12.80
C GLY A 167 3.20 2.40 12.82
N TRP A 168 2.28 2.21 11.87
CA TRP A 168 1.49 0.99 11.75
C TRP A 168 2.32 -0.24 11.40
N MET A 169 3.34 -0.08 10.56
CA MET A 169 4.27 -1.16 10.21
C MET A 169 5.13 -1.64 11.39
N LYS A 170 5.44 -0.74 12.32
CA LYS A 170 6.38 -1.03 13.41
C LYS A 170 5.97 -2.27 14.22
N ASN A 171 6.91 -3.21 14.38
CA ASN A 171 6.73 -4.49 15.11
C ASN A 171 5.73 -5.48 14.49
N LYS A 172 5.26 -5.24 13.28
CA LYS A 172 4.49 -6.20 12.51
C LYS A 172 5.39 -7.26 11.86
N ALA A 173 4.80 -8.15 11.08
CA ALA A 173 5.55 -9.14 10.31
C ALA A 173 5.09 -9.20 8.85
N TYR A 174 5.99 -9.62 7.98
CA TYR A 174 5.70 -10.19 6.67
C TYR A 174 5.90 -11.70 6.75
N VAL A 175 4.90 -12.48 6.35
CA VAL A 175 4.96 -13.95 6.43
C VAL A 175 5.25 -14.54 5.06
N ASN A 176 6.39 -15.23 4.96
CA ASN A 176 6.77 -16.00 3.79
C ASN A 176 6.32 -17.45 3.95
N LEU A 177 5.34 -17.88 3.17
CA LEU A 177 4.90 -19.29 3.12
C LEU A 177 5.66 -20.01 1.99
N GLY A 178 6.69 -20.73 2.36
CA GLY A 178 7.66 -21.31 1.44
C GLY A 178 8.75 -20.35 0.99
N GLY A 179 9.39 -20.66 -0.14
CA GLY A 179 10.42 -19.84 -0.77
C GLY A 179 9.85 -18.93 -1.86
N ILE A 180 10.63 -18.73 -2.94
CA ILE A 180 10.23 -18.01 -4.14
C ILE A 180 9.93 -19.02 -5.24
N ALA A 181 8.82 -18.82 -5.96
CA ALA A 181 8.44 -19.70 -7.06
C ALA A 181 9.45 -19.62 -8.22
N MET A 182 9.71 -20.76 -8.83
CA MET A 182 10.44 -20.90 -10.11
C MET A 182 11.76 -20.11 -10.22
N GLY A 183 12.37 -19.72 -9.08
CA GLY A 183 13.61 -18.95 -9.07
C GLY A 183 13.47 -17.56 -9.69
N ILE A 184 12.34 -16.88 -9.52
CA ILE A 184 12.10 -15.54 -10.04
C ILE A 184 13.17 -14.60 -9.49
N ALA A 185 14.08 -14.17 -10.36
CA ALA A 185 15.19 -13.30 -9.99
C ALA A 185 14.68 -11.90 -9.62
N GLY A 186 15.31 -11.29 -8.61
CA GLY A 186 14.94 -9.95 -8.15
C GLY A 186 13.67 -9.87 -7.31
N SER A 187 13.15 -11.01 -6.82
CA SER A 187 11.94 -11.05 -5.98
C SER A 187 12.25 -11.16 -4.48
N PHE A 188 13.46 -11.51 -4.12
CA PHE A 188 13.81 -11.80 -2.74
C PHE A 188 14.14 -10.53 -1.95
N CYS A 189 13.51 -10.40 -0.78
CA CYS A 189 13.83 -9.39 0.22
C CYS A 189 14.39 -10.08 1.47
N ASN A 190 15.62 -9.76 1.86
CA ASN A 190 16.21 -10.36 3.05
C ASN A 190 15.61 -9.78 4.36
N ALA A 191 15.72 -10.55 5.46
CA ALA A 191 15.15 -10.20 6.76
C ALA A 191 15.66 -8.86 7.30
N GLU A 192 16.94 -8.56 7.09
CA GLU A 192 17.55 -7.32 7.59
C GLU A 192 16.94 -6.08 6.92
N MET A 193 16.60 -6.19 5.64
CA MET A 193 15.96 -5.10 4.91
C MET A 193 14.54 -4.82 5.43
N PHE A 194 13.76 -5.86 5.75
CA PHE A 194 12.44 -5.72 6.37
C PHE A 194 12.54 -4.96 7.69
N GLN A 195 13.47 -5.34 8.53
CA GLN A 195 13.66 -4.67 9.83
C GLN A 195 14.21 -3.26 9.67
N LYS A 196 15.25 -3.09 8.84
CA LYS A 196 15.97 -1.83 8.70
C LYS A 196 15.14 -0.71 8.08
N TYR A 197 14.33 -1.01 7.06
CA TYR A 197 13.59 0.01 6.31
C TYR A 197 12.12 0.10 6.68
N PHE A 198 11.50 -1.01 7.07
CA PHE A 198 10.06 -1.05 7.32
C PHE A 198 9.72 -1.25 8.82
N GLY A 199 10.70 -1.59 9.65
CA GLY A 199 10.47 -1.87 11.06
C GLY A 199 9.65 -3.14 11.32
N ILE A 200 9.59 -4.06 10.35
CA ILE A 200 8.84 -5.31 10.42
C ILE A 200 9.77 -6.53 10.47
N ARG A 201 9.27 -7.63 11.00
CA ARG A 201 9.96 -8.92 10.97
C ARG A 201 9.62 -9.68 9.69
N ALA A 202 10.58 -10.41 9.15
CA ALA A 202 10.31 -11.43 8.14
C ALA A 202 10.21 -12.79 8.86
N GLU A 203 9.05 -13.44 8.69
CA GLU A 203 8.78 -14.76 9.25
C GLU A 203 8.70 -15.79 8.12
N TRP A 204 9.31 -16.95 8.30
CA TRP A 204 9.23 -18.05 7.33
C TRP A 204 8.44 -19.22 7.92
N VAL A 205 7.50 -19.72 7.13
CA VAL A 205 6.69 -20.89 7.45
C VAL A 205 6.81 -21.90 6.29
N ASP A 206 7.19 -23.13 6.59
CA ASP A 206 7.24 -24.18 5.59
C ASP A 206 5.84 -24.50 5.07
N MET A 207 5.70 -24.72 3.77
CA MET A 207 4.42 -25.04 3.14
C MET A 207 3.78 -26.32 3.69
N THR A 208 4.57 -27.25 4.23
CA THR A 208 4.08 -28.47 4.89
C THR A 208 3.20 -28.19 6.09
N GLU A 209 3.33 -27.00 6.72
CA GLU A 209 2.45 -26.60 7.82
C GLU A 209 0.98 -26.50 7.38
N ILE A 210 0.73 -26.05 6.15
CA ILE A 210 -0.63 -26.03 5.59
C ILE A 210 -1.17 -27.46 5.47
N VAL A 211 -0.36 -28.38 4.94
CA VAL A 211 -0.75 -29.79 4.81
C VAL A 211 -0.99 -30.43 6.18
N ARG A 212 -0.12 -30.13 7.17
CA ARG A 212 -0.27 -30.59 8.55
C ARG A 212 -1.60 -30.15 9.14
N ARG A 213 -1.92 -28.85 9.03
CA ARG A 213 -3.18 -28.30 9.55
C ARG A 213 -4.40 -28.89 8.85
N ILE A 214 -4.38 -29.02 7.54
CA ILE A 214 -5.48 -29.68 6.80
C ILE A 214 -5.65 -31.12 7.28
N THR A 215 -4.56 -31.88 7.40
CA THR A 215 -4.58 -33.32 7.76
C THR A 215 -5.07 -33.54 9.18
N LEU A 216 -4.67 -32.71 10.12
CA LEU A 216 -5.02 -32.82 11.53
C LEU A 216 -6.30 -32.06 11.91
N GLY A 217 -6.93 -31.36 10.96
CA GLY A 217 -8.16 -30.59 11.22
C GLY A 217 -7.92 -29.33 12.05
N ILE A 218 -6.75 -28.70 11.93
CA ILE A 218 -6.37 -27.49 12.69
C ILE A 218 -6.90 -26.23 11.94
N TYR A 219 -8.17 -26.04 11.97
CA TYR A 219 -8.91 -24.87 11.45
C TYR A 219 -10.29 -24.85 12.11
N ASP A 220 -10.94 -23.68 12.14
CA ASP A 220 -12.30 -23.54 12.65
C ASP A 220 -13.30 -24.26 11.72
N HIS A 221 -13.90 -25.34 12.22
CA HIS A 221 -14.82 -26.18 11.44
C HIS A 221 -16.14 -25.47 11.15
N ASP A 222 -16.66 -24.68 12.08
CA ASP A 222 -17.91 -23.96 11.90
C ASP A 222 -17.75 -22.84 10.86
N GLU A 223 -16.63 -22.13 10.93
CA GLU A 223 -16.28 -21.12 9.92
C GLU A 223 -16.02 -21.76 8.55
N PHE A 224 -15.40 -22.96 8.50
CA PHE A 224 -15.20 -23.67 7.24
C PHE A 224 -16.53 -24.00 6.56
N ASP A 225 -17.51 -24.49 7.27
CA ASP A 225 -18.83 -24.81 6.71
C ASP A 225 -19.53 -23.55 6.17
N LYS A 226 -19.43 -22.43 6.88
CA LYS A 226 -19.90 -21.12 6.42
C LYS A 226 -19.16 -20.67 5.16
N ALA A 227 -17.83 -20.71 5.17
CA ALA A 227 -16.99 -20.29 4.05
C ALA A 227 -17.25 -21.13 2.79
N LEU A 228 -17.31 -22.46 2.90
CA LEU A 228 -17.59 -23.34 1.77
C LEU A 228 -19.00 -23.13 1.21
N SER A 229 -19.99 -22.88 2.08
CA SER A 229 -21.35 -22.55 1.65
C SER A 229 -21.38 -21.22 0.89
N TRP A 230 -20.66 -20.21 1.37
CA TRP A 230 -20.53 -18.93 0.70
C TRP A 230 -19.82 -19.06 -0.66
N VAL A 231 -18.73 -19.82 -0.73
CA VAL A 231 -18.01 -20.11 -1.99
C VAL A 231 -18.95 -20.72 -3.01
N LYS A 232 -19.70 -21.77 -2.64
CA LYS A 232 -20.67 -22.41 -3.54
C LYS A 232 -21.77 -21.50 -4.03
N ALA A 233 -22.15 -20.51 -3.23
CA ALA A 233 -23.23 -19.56 -3.56
C ALA A 233 -22.73 -18.37 -4.40
N ASN A 234 -21.47 -17.95 -4.27
CA ASN A 234 -20.97 -16.69 -4.79
C ASN A 234 -19.82 -16.83 -5.81
N CYS A 235 -19.09 -17.95 -5.79
CA CYS A 235 -17.99 -18.20 -6.73
C CYS A 235 -18.49 -19.00 -7.92
N LYS A 236 -19.01 -18.29 -8.92
CA LYS A 236 -19.52 -18.90 -10.14
C LYS A 236 -18.36 -19.51 -10.93
N GLU A 237 -18.42 -20.81 -11.20
CA GLU A 237 -17.43 -21.46 -12.06
C GLU A 237 -17.53 -20.94 -13.51
N GLY A 238 -16.38 -20.56 -14.06
CA GLY A 238 -16.19 -20.17 -15.45
C GLY A 238 -15.94 -21.38 -16.34
N PHE A 239 -15.34 -21.13 -17.51
CA PHE A 239 -15.02 -22.22 -18.42
C PHE A 239 -13.85 -23.08 -17.88
N ASP A 240 -13.88 -24.38 -18.21
CA ASP A 240 -12.78 -25.30 -17.92
C ASP A 240 -11.89 -25.46 -19.17
N CYS A 241 -10.71 -24.87 -19.15
CA CYS A 241 -9.74 -24.96 -20.24
C CYS A 241 -9.17 -26.35 -20.44
N ASN A 242 -9.36 -27.26 -19.47
CA ASN A 242 -8.90 -28.66 -19.54
C ASN A 242 -9.93 -29.59 -20.17
N ALA A 243 -11.19 -29.15 -20.30
CA ALA A 243 -12.29 -29.96 -20.83
C ALA A 243 -11.98 -30.45 -22.25
N GLY A 244 -12.12 -31.76 -22.44
CA GLY A 244 -11.86 -32.42 -23.74
C GLY A 244 -10.37 -32.56 -24.12
N LYS A 245 -9.43 -32.07 -23.31
CA LYS A 245 -8.00 -32.28 -23.54
C LYS A 245 -7.57 -33.68 -23.13
N ASN A 246 -6.75 -34.33 -23.95
CA ASN A 246 -6.06 -35.57 -23.57
C ASN A 246 -4.78 -35.20 -22.80
N LEU A 247 -4.93 -35.03 -21.50
CA LEU A 247 -3.82 -34.62 -20.63
C LEU A 247 -2.73 -35.73 -20.57
N PRO A 248 -1.44 -35.36 -20.59
CA PRO A 248 -0.34 -36.29 -20.40
C PRO A 248 -0.51 -37.13 -19.11
N GLU A 249 -0.03 -38.36 -19.15
CA GLU A 249 -0.16 -39.30 -18.01
C GLU A 249 0.47 -38.71 -16.73
N ILE A 250 1.58 -37.97 -16.86
CA ILE A 250 2.25 -37.35 -15.71
C ILE A 250 1.35 -36.37 -14.99
N ILE A 251 0.54 -35.59 -15.71
CA ILE A 251 -0.41 -34.65 -15.09
C ILE A 251 -1.50 -35.43 -14.36
N ARG A 252 -2.03 -36.47 -14.96
CA ARG A 252 -3.07 -37.31 -14.33
C ARG A 252 -2.59 -38.01 -13.06
N LYS A 253 -1.31 -38.40 -13.02
CA LYS A 253 -0.70 -39.05 -11.84
C LYS A 253 -0.27 -38.09 -10.75
N SER A 254 -0.04 -36.84 -11.05
CA SER A 254 0.45 -35.84 -10.09
C SER A 254 -0.64 -35.32 -9.16
N LYS A 255 -1.90 -35.26 -9.62
CA LYS A 255 -3.01 -34.71 -8.83
C LYS A 255 -3.44 -35.69 -7.72
N VAL A 256 -3.37 -35.24 -6.48
CA VAL A 256 -3.72 -36.06 -5.29
C VAL A 256 -5.05 -35.65 -4.66
N VAL A 257 -5.57 -34.46 -4.95
CA VAL A 257 -6.89 -34.02 -4.53
C VAL A 257 -7.88 -34.30 -5.66
N ASP A 258 -9.02 -34.91 -5.31
CA ASP A 258 -10.12 -35.11 -6.26
C ASP A 258 -10.61 -33.76 -6.79
N PRO A 259 -10.77 -33.57 -8.11
CA PRO A 259 -11.25 -32.31 -8.67
C PRO A 259 -12.56 -31.78 -8.03
N ASP A 260 -13.45 -32.67 -7.62
CA ASP A 260 -14.71 -32.31 -6.96
C ASP A 260 -14.50 -31.77 -5.53
N LYS A 261 -13.30 -31.94 -4.97
CA LYS A 261 -12.89 -31.46 -3.65
C LYS A 261 -12.00 -30.21 -3.69
N ASP A 262 -11.66 -29.71 -4.87
CA ASP A 262 -10.77 -28.56 -5.01
C ASP A 262 -11.28 -27.36 -4.19
N TRP A 263 -12.59 -27.01 -4.29
CA TRP A 263 -13.17 -25.93 -3.50
C TRP A 263 -13.04 -26.10 -1.99
N ALA A 264 -13.30 -27.30 -1.49
CA ALA A 264 -13.13 -27.59 -0.06
C ALA A 264 -11.67 -27.48 0.38
N PHE A 265 -10.73 -27.91 -0.45
CA PHE A 265 -9.30 -27.83 -0.15
C PHE A 265 -8.82 -26.38 -0.11
N ILE A 266 -9.07 -25.59 -1.16
CA ILE A 266 -8.60 -24.20 -1.24
C ILE A 266 -9.28 -23.30 -0.20
N THR A 267 -10.53 -23.57 0.17
CA THR A 267 -11.20 -22.86 1.28
C THR A 267 -10.49 -23.09 2.61
N LYS A 268 -10.16 -24.36 2.95
CA LYS A 268 -9.36 -24.68 4.14
C LYS A 268 -7.99 -24.01 4.10
N MET A 269 -7.32 -24.08 2.95
CA MET A 269 -6.01 -23.48 2.73
C MET A 269 -6.05 -21.96 3.00
N THR A 270 -7.11 -21.28 2.52
CA THR A 270 -7.30 -19.84 2.74
C THR A 270 -7.45 -19.51 4.23
N MET A 271 -8.29 -20.25 4.95
CA MET A 271 -8.48 -20.07 6.39
C MET A 271 -7.18 -20.31 7.16
N ILE A 272 -6.48 -21.38 6.85
CA ILE A 272 -5.22 -21.75 7.51
C ILE A 272 -4.14 -20.68 7.26
N MET A 273 -3.99 -20.19 6.03
CA MET A 273 -3.01 -19.14 5.74
C MET A 273 -3.37 -17.84 6.46
N ARG A 274 -4.65 -17.44 6.49
CA ARG A 274 -5.12 -16.31 7.29
C ARG A 274 -4.77 -16.47 8.77
N ASP A 275 -5.04 -17.65 9.33
CA ASP A 275 -4.82 -17.92 10.74
C ASP A 275 -3.31 -17.99 11.09
N ILE A 276 -2.46 -18.39 10.15
CA ILE A 276 -1.00 -18.28 10.29
C ILE A 276 -0.58 -16.80 10.40
N LEU A 277 -1.18 -15.91 9.62
CA LEU A 277 -0.85 -14.49 9.64
C LEU A 277 -1.34 -13.81 10.94
N TYR A 278 -2.60 -14.01 11.29
CA TYR A 278 -3.30 -13.21 12.30
C TYR A 278 -3.54 -13.91 13.62
N GLY A 279 -3.49 -15.25 13.62
CA GLY A 279 -3.99 -16.08 14.71
C GLY A 279 -5.51 -16.29 14.64
N ASN A 280 -5.99 -17.23 15.46
CA ASN A 280 -7.40 -17.54 15.59
C ASN A 280 -7.67 -18.08 17.00
N PRO A 281 -8.38 -17.33 17.88
CA PRO A 281 -8.68 -17.76 19.24
C PRO A 281 -9.47 -19.09 19.31
N LYS A 282 -10.22 -19.42 18.26
CA LYS A 282 -10.96 -20.70 18.20
C LYS A 282 -10.05 -21.92 18.22
N LEU A 283 -8.86 -21.79 17.67
CA LEU A 283 -7.84 -22.87 17.71
C LEU A 283 -7.35 -23.10 19.16
N ASP A 284 -7.25 -22.04 19.97
CA ASP A 284 -6.92 -22.14 21.39
C ASP A 284 -7.96 -22.96 22.17
N GLU A 285 -9.26 -22.68 21.93
CA GLU A 285 -10.36 -23.47 22.48
C GLU A 285 -10.34 -24.95 22.07
N MET A 286 -9.79 -25.24 20.89
CA MET A 286 -9.60 -26.59 20.38
C MET A 286 -8.33 -27.28 20.92
N GLY A 287 -7.53 -26.61 21.74
CA GLY A 287 -6.27 -27.11 22.32
C GLY A 287 -5.03 -26.89 21.46
N TRP A 288 -5.14 -26.10 20.38
CA TRP A 288 -4.02 -25.74 19.49
C TRP A 288 -3.46 -24.37 19.87
N HIS A 289 -2.82 -24.27 21.04
CA HIS A 289 -2.39 -23.02 21.65
C HIS A 289 -1.33 -22.27 20.83
N GLU A 290 -0.37 -22.95 20.24
CA GLU A 290 0.66 -22.32 19.41
C GLU A 290 0.10 -21.85 18.08
N GLU A 291 -0.73 -22.66 17.44
CA GLU A 291 -1.36 -22.35 16.16
C GLU A 291 -2.38 -21.20 16.25
N ALA A 292 -2.95 -20.99 17.44
CA ALA A 292 -3.89 -19.90 17.71
C ALA A 292 -3.24 -18.50 17.71
N LEU A 293 -1.92 -18.41 17.99
CA LEU A 293 -1.26 -17.11 18.20
C LEU A 293 -1.05 -16.29 16.92
N GLY A 294 -0.82 -16.94 15.77
CA GLY A 294 -0.45 -16.27 14.53
C GLY A 294 0.92 -15.57 14.60
N LYS A 295 1.22 -14.73 13.61
CA LYS A 295 2.51 -14.06 13.44
C LYS A 295 2.45 -12.53 13.57
N ASN A 296 1.32 -11.97 13.96
CA ASN A 296 1.08 -10.51 13.97
C ASN A 296 1.45 -9.85 12.63
N ALA A 297 1.03 -10.48 11.54
CA ALA A 297 1.41 -10.06 10.19
C ALA A 297 0.61 -8.86 9.71
N ILE A 298 1.16 -8.13 8.76
CA ILE A 298 0.51 -7.05 8.00
C ILE A 298 0.46 -7.39 6.51
N ALA A 299 1.32 -8.31 6.07
CA ALA A 299 1.41 -8.78 4.71
C ALA A 299 2.03 -10.19 4.68
N GLY A 300 1.94 -10.85 3.55
CA GLY A 300 2.58 -12.15 3.33
C GLY A 300 2.64 -12.51 1.87
N GLY A 301 3.08 -13.74 1.60
CA GLY A 301 3.09 -14.30 0.26
C GLY A 301 3.22 -15.82 0.32
N PHE A 302 2.79 -16.47 -0.74
CA PHE A 302 2.86 -17.92 -0.87
C PHE A 302 3.66 -18.30 -2.10
N GLN A 303 4.58 -19.26 -1.96
CA GLN A 303 5.43 -19.70 -3.06
C GLN A 303 4.63 -20.12 -4.30
N GLY A 304 3.49 -20.78 -4.11
CA GLY A 304 2.53 -21.09 -5.16
C GLY A 304 3.07 -22.03 -6.21
N GLN A 305 3.34 -21.50 -7.40
CA GLN A 305 3.70 -22.28 -8.58
C GLN A 305 4.94 -23.14 -8.39
N ARG A 306 4.86 -24.36 -8.94
CA ARG A 306 5.81 -25.46 -8.83
C ARG A 306 5.95 -25.98 -7.39
N ASN A 307 6.52 -27.13 -7.21
CA ASN A 307 6.56 -27.91 -5.96
C ASN A 307 5.16 -28.15 -5.38
N TRP A 308 4.51 -27.12 -4.84
CA TRP A 308 3.14 -27.22 -4.32
C TRP A 308 2.13 -27.55 -5.41
N THR A 309 2.03 -26.75 -6.46
CA THR A 309 1.04 -26.90 -7.54
C THR A 309 1.35 -28.04 -8.49
N ASP A 310 2.51 -28.69 -8.35
CA ASP A 310 2.80 -29.94 -9.07
C ASP A 310 1.94 -31.12 -8.55
N TRP A 311 1.33 -31.01 -7.35
CA TRP A 311 0.53 -32.06 -6.75
C TRP A 311 -0.70 -31.62 -5.95
N LEU A 312 -0.76 -30.37 -5.44
CA LEU A 312 -1.85 -29.83 -4.65
C LEU A 312 -2.52 -28.64 -5.37
N PRO A 313 -3.80 -28.34 -5.04
CA PRO A 313 -4.51 -27.18 -5.61
C PRO A 313 -3.76 -25.87 -5.37
N ASN A 314 -3.85 -24.96 -6.36
CA ASN A 314 -3.18 -23.64 -6.33
C ASN A 314 -3.70 -22.73 -5.21
N ALA A 315 -3.00 -21.61 -4.99
CA ALA A 315 -3.34 -20.60 -3.99
C ALA A 315 -4.11 -19.41 -4.56
N ASP A 316 -4.46 -19.41 -5.83
CA ASP A 316 -5.03 -18.23 -6.52
C ASP A 316 -6.31 -17.72 -5.82
N PHE A 317 -7.18 -18.63 -5.36
CA PHE A 317 -8.34 -18.25 -4.56
C PHE A 317 -7.94 -17.57 -3.25
N THR A 318 -6.94 -18.15 -2.56
CA THR A 318 -6.43 -17.59 -1.29
C THR A 318 -5.89 -16.19 -1.49
N GLU A 319 -5.02 -16.01 -2.47
CA GLU A 319 -4.35 -14.75 -2.76
C GLU A 319 -5.36 -13.67 -3.16
N ALA A 320 -6.32 -14.01 -4.03
CA ALA A 320 -7.39 -13.10 -4.45
C ALA A 320 -8.28 -12.67 -3.26
N ILE A 321 -8.75 -13.62 -2.45
CA ILE A 321 -9.65 -13.32 -1.32
C ILE A 321 -8.91 -12.61 -0.19
N MET A 322 -7.66 -12.96 0.09
CA MET A 322 -6.85 -12.26 1.09
C MET A 322 -6.65 -10.79 0.70
N ALA A 323 -6.28 -10.53 -0.55
CA ALA A 323 -6.06 -9.18 -1.06
C ALA A 323 -7.35 -8.36 -1.26
N SER A 324 -8.53 -8.99 -1.34
CA SER A 324 -9.81 -8.30 -1.51
C SER A 324 -10.32 -7.64 -0.22
N SER A 325 -11.19 -6.65 -0.38
CA SER A 325 -11.83 -5.89 0.72
C SER A 325 -13.00 -6.64 1.38
N PHE A 326 -13.21 -7.90 1.04
CA PHE A 326 -14.29 -8.74 1.59
C PHE A 326 -13.98 -10.24 1.48
N ASP A 327 -14.69 -11.04 2.27
CA ASP A 327 -14.72 -12.49 2.22
C ASP A 327 -16.09 -13.02 2.65
N TRP A 328 -16.20 -14.29 3.08
CA TRP A 328 -17.42 -14.92 3.60
C TRP A 328 -17.92 -14.32 4.91
N ASN A 329 -17.14 -13.51 5.59
CA ASN A 329 -17.53 -12.77 6.80
C ASN A 329 -18.05 -11.36 6.49
N GLY A 330 -18.08 -10.95 5.22
CA GLY A 330 -18.44 -9.62 4.77
C GLY A 330 -17.22 -8.75 4.49
N LYS A 331 -17.35 -7.45 4.66
CA LYS A 331 -16.24 -6.51 4.43
C LYS A 331 -15.12 -6.68 5.45
N LYS A 332 -13.88 -6.61 5.00
CA LYS A 332 -12.64 -6.72 5.80
C LYS A 332 -11.54 -5.86 5.24
N ALA A 333 -10.56 -5.53 6.07
CA ALA A 333 -9.32 -4.94 5.59
C ALA A 333 -8.63 -5.89 4.59
N PRO A 334 -8.19 -5.39 3.42
CA PRO A 334 -7.40 -6.20 2.49
C PRO A 334 -6.07 -6.58 3.12
N THR A 335 -5.67 -7.83 2.90
CA THR A 335 -4.36 -8.34 3.30
C THR A 335 -3.45 -8.37 2.08
N PRO A 336 -2.41 -7.52 1.99
CA PRO A 336 -1.38 -7.66 0.96
C PRO A 336 -0.78 -9.07 0.98
N PHE A 337 -1.02 -9.85 -0.07
CA PHE A 337 -0.60 -11.25 -0.13
C PHE A 337 -0.06 -11.58 -1.52
N ALA A 338 1.26 -11.73 -1.60
CA ALA A 338 1.98 -11.79 -2.86
C ALA A 338 1.89 -13.18 -3.51
N THR A 339 1.49 -13.21 -4.77
CA THR A 339 1.62 -14.37 -5.65
C THR A 339 3.08 -14.76 -5.79
N GLU A 340 3.34 -16.08 -5.86
CA GLU A 340 4.68 -16.64 -6.09
C GLU A 340 5.69 -16.25 -5.01
N ASN A 341 5.21 -15.70 -3.90
CA ASN A 341 5.96 -15.08 -2.83
C ASN A 341 7.03 -14.09 -3.35
N ASP A 342 6.68 -13.30 -4.38
CA ASP A 342 7.49 -12.14 -4.74
C ASP A 342 7.44 -11.12 -3.61
N THR A 343 8.39 -11.22 -2.69
CA THR A 343 8.39 -10.44 -1.45
C THR A 343 8.54 -8.95 -1.69
N LEU A 344 9.25 -8.54 -2.76
CA LEU A 344 9.41 -7.13 -3.11
C LEU A 344 8.11 -6.54 -3.67
N ASN A 345 7.35 -7.35 -4.42
CA ASN A 345 6.02 -6.95 -4.85
C ASN A 345 5.02 -6.98 -3.69
N GLY A 346 5.16 -7.93 -2.76
CA GLY A 346 4.38 -7.97 -1.51
C GLY A 346 4.61 -6.73 -0.63
N VAL A 347 5.83 -6.24 -0.55
CA VAL A 347 6.15 -4.94 0.09
C VAL A 347 5.49 -3.80 -0.67
N ALA A 348 5.53 -3.79 -2.00
CA ALA A 348 4.83 -2.79 -2.79
C ALA A 348 3.31 -2.84 -2.55
N MET A 349 2.68 -4.03 -2.48
CA MET A 349 1.27 -4.20 -2.10
C MET A 349 0.99 -3.56 -0.73
N MET A 350 1.84 -3.83 0.26
CA MET A 350 1.73 -3.28 1.61
C MET A 350 1.79 -1.75 1.61
N LEU A 351 2.82 -1.16 0.99
CA LEU A 351 2.97 0.30 0.92
C LEU A 351 1.80 0.95 0.17
N GLY A 352 1.39 0.36 -0.94
CA GLY A 352 0.25 0.84 -1.74
C GLY A 352 -1.06 0.84 -0.95
N THR A 353 -1.35 -0.26 -0.23
CA THR A 353 -2.55 -0.36 0.62
C THR A 353 -2.53 0.62 1.77
N LEU A 354 -1.38 0.80 2.43
CA LEU A 354 -1.24 1.75 3.55
C LEU A 354 -1.50 3.20 3.13
N VAL A 355 -1.21 3.56 1.88
CA VAL A 355 -1.37 4.92 1.36
C VAL A 355 -2.71 5.11 0.68
N SER A 356 -3.21 4.14 -0.08
CA SER A 356 -4.47 4.29 -0.81
C SER A 356 -5.71 3.95 0.04
N GLY A 357 -5.54 3.14 1.10
CA GLY A 357 -6.64 2.54 1.85
C GLY A 357 -7.43 1.49 1.07
N THR A 358 -7.03 1.16 -0.16
CA THR A 358 -7.74 0.26 -1.07
C THR A 358 -7.01 -1.07 -1.26
N ALA A 359 -7.71 -2.06 -1.78
CA ALA A 359 -7.15 -3.36 -2.10
C ALA A 359 -6.01 -3.25 -3.13
N PRO A 360 -4.87 -3.95 -2.92
CA PRO A 360 -3.79 -3.97 -3.89
C PRO A 360 -4.03 -5.05 -4.95
N CYS A 361 -3.82 -4.72 -6.21
CA CYS A 361 -3.89 -5.67 -7.31
C CYS A 361 -2.48 -6.06 -7.75
N PHE A 362 -2.13 -7.33 -7.59
CA PHE A 362 -0.88 -7.90 -8.07
C PHE A 362 -0.96 -8.19 -9.56
N HIS A 363 0.09 -7.89 -10.33
CA HIS A 363 0.14 -8.11 -11.76
C HIS A 363 1.50 -8.60 -12.23
N ASP A 364 1.49 -9.50 -13.23
CA ASP A 364 2.58 -9.64 -14.20
C ASP A 364 2.53 -8.44 -15.14
N VAL A 365 3.63 -7.74 -15.30
CA VAL A 365 3.79 -6.69 -16.30
C VAL A 365 4.25 -7.33 -17.60
N ARG A 366 3.27 -7.72 -18.46
CA ARG A 366 3.54 -8.65 -19.56
C ARG A 366 4.05 -8.02 -20.83
N THR A 367 3.26 -7.11 -21.42
CA THR A 367 3.50 -6.71 -22.79
C THR A 367 3.06 -5.28 -23.02
N TYR A 368 3.93 -4.50 -23.62
CA TYR A 368 3.55 -3.25 -24.26
C TYR A 368 2.93 -3.52 -25.63
N TRP A 369 1.80 -2.89 -25.88
CA TRP A 369 1.11 -2.88 -27.18
C TRP A 369 1.15 -1.48 -27.78
N SER A 370 1.89 -1.32 -28.89
CA SER A 370 1.80 -0.08 -29.65
C SER A 370 0.47 -0.03 -30.42
N PRO A 371 -0.04 1.17 -30.78
CA PRO A 371 -1.24 1.31 -31.60
C PRO A 371 -1.15 0.54 -32.93
N GLU A 372 0.02 0.56 -33.57
CA GLU A 372 0.26 -0.13 -34.84
C GLU A 372 0.26 -1.65 -34.68
N ALA A 373 0.86 -2.18 -33.60
CA ALA A 373 0.84 -3.61 -33.31
C ALA A 373 -0.58 -4.07 -32.98
N CYS A 374 -1.31 -3.28 -32.20
CA CYS A 374 -2.72 -3.54 -31.88
C CYS A 374 -3.57 -3.62 -33.17
N GLN A 375 -3.48 -2.59 -34.03
CA GLN A 375 -4.19 -2.57 -35.32
C GLN A 375 -3.82 -3.77 -36.21
N ARG A 376 -2.52 -4.09 -36.31
CA ARG A 376 -2.05 -5.20 -37.15
C ARG A 376 -2.56 -6.56 -36.66
N VAL A 377 -2.59 -6.76 -35.34
CA VAL A 377 -2.89 -8.05 -34.73
C VAL A 377 -4.40 -8.28 -34.56
N THR A 378 -5.12 -7.23 -34.18
CA THR A 378 -6.54 -7.32 -33.83
C THR A 378 -7.48 -6.80 -34.92
N GLY A 379 -6.96 -6.08 -35.93
CA GLY A 379 -7.74 -5.38 -36.94
C GLY A 379 -8.34 -4.05 -36.44
N MET A 380 -8.01 -3.60 -35.23
CA MET A 380 -8.57 -2.39 -34.63
C MET A 380 -7.49 -1.60 -33.89
N ALA A 381 -7.44 -0.28 -34.09
CA ALA A 381 -6.59 0.62 -33.35
C ALA A 381 -7.20 0.94 -31.96
N PRO A 382 -6.39 1.08 -30.91
CA PRO A 382 -6.89 1.52 -29.62
C PRO A 382 -7.29 3.01 -29.66
N THR A 383 -8.24 3.39 -28.81
CA THR A 383 -8.77 4.76 -28.73
C THR A 383 -8.82 5.24 -27.28
N GLY A 384 -9.26 6.47 -27.04
CA GLY A 384 -9.40 7.04 -25.70
C GLY A 384 -8.04 7.16 -25.00
N VAL A 385 -7.98 6.76 -23.75
CA VAL A 385 -6.73 6.78 -22.96
C VAL A 385 -5.67 5.80 -23.49
N ALA A 386 -6.08 4.78 -24.25
CA ALA A 386 -5.18 3.78 -24.85
C ALA A 386 -4.62 4.19 -26.23
N LYS A 387 -4.98 5.37 -26.76
CA LYS A 387 -4.62 5.80 -28.13
C LYS A 387 -3.12 5.78 -28.43
N ASP A 388 -2.29 6.01 -27.42
CA ASP A 388 -0.82 6.05 -27.52
C ASP A 388 -0.16 4.70 -27.16
N GLY A 389 -0.97 3.65 -27.00
CA GLY A 389 -0.58 2.32 -26.58
C GLY A 389 -0.97 2.00 -25.14
N PHE A 390 -0.78 0.76 -24.74
CA PHE A 390 -1.14 0.28 -23.43
C PHE A 390 -0.25 -0.87 -22.98
N ILE A 391 -0.23 -1.14 -21.67
CA ILE A 391 0.49 -2.26 -21.05
C ILE A 391 -0.53 -3.32 -20.61
N HIS A 392 -0.28 -4.56 -20.97
CA HIS A 392 -1.06 -5.72 -20.52
C HIS A 392 -0.59 -6.11 -19.12
N LEU A 393 -1.48 -5.96 -18.16
CA LEU A 393 -1.32 -6.42 -16.78
C LEU A 393 -2.23 -7.63 -16.58
N ILE A 394 -1.64 -8.76 -16.21
CA ILE A 394 -2.33 -10.04 -15.99
C ILE A 394 -1.75 -10.68 -14.74
N ASN A 395 -2.45 -11.60 -14.11
CA ASN A 395 -1.88 -12.41 -13.04
C ASN A 395 -2.36 -13.86 -13.17
N SER A 396 -1.73 -14.77 -12.48
CA SER A 396 -2.10 -16.20 -12.46
C SER A 396 -3.35 -16.47 -11.60
N GLY A 397 -4.37 -15.61 -11.72
CA GLY A 397 -5.66 -15.73 -11.05
C GLY A 397 -5.72 -15.16 -9.62
N ALA A 398 -4.69 -14.48 -9.17
CA ALA A 398 -4.52 -14.04 -7.78
C ALA A 398 -4.65 -12.52 -7.58
N THR A 399 -5.48 -11.84 -8.35
CA THR A 399 -5.73 -10.40 -8.20
C THR A 399 -6.98 -10.13 -7.36
N ALA A 400 -6.93 -9.11 -6.50
CA ALA A 400 -8.07 -8.68 -5.68
C ALA A 400 -9.32 -8.42 -6.54
N LEU A 401 -10.48 -8.89 -6.07
CA LEU A 401 -11.75 -8.76 -6.80
C LEU A 401 -12.23 -7.31 -6.90
N ASP A 402 -11.76 -6.44 -6.03
CA ASP A 402 -11.94 -4.98 -6.11
C ASP A 402 -11.43 -4.42 -7.45
N GLY A 403 -10.38 -5.02 -8.00
CA GLY A 403 -9.77 -4.66 -9.29
C GLY A 403 -10.67 -4.83 -10.51
N THR A 404 -11.84 -5.47 -10.36
CA THR A 404 -12.90 -5.49 -11.40
C THR A 404 -13.37 -4.09 -11.78
N GLY A 405 -13.22 -3.08 -10.88
CA GLY A 405 -13.75 -1.74 -11.04
C GLY A 405 -15.28 -1.70 -11.06
N ALA A 406 -15.93 -2.69 -10.43
CA ALA A 406 -17.39 -2.79 -10.40
C ALA A 406 -18.06 -1.82 -9.41
N CYS A 407 -17.31 -1.33 -8.42
CA CYS A 407 -17.81 -0.34 -7.46
C CYS A 407 -18.03 1.02 -8.10
N ARG A 408 -18.84 1.84 -7.45
CA ARG A 408 -19.14 3.22 -7.89
C ARG A 408 -18.94 4.19 -6.74
N ASN A 409 -18.28 5.33 -7.04
CA ASN A 409 -18.18 6.45 -6.10
C ASN A 409 -19.50 7.25 -6.04
N ALA A 410 -19.53 8.31 -5.23
CA ALA A 410 -20.71 9.17 -5.07
C ALA A 410 -21.16 9.86 -6.38
N LYS A 411 -20.27 9.97 -7.38
CA LYS A 411 -20.58 10.53 -8.71
C LYS A 411 -21.05 9.46 -9.70
N GLY A 412 -21.08 8.19 -9.30
CA GLY A 412 -21.40 7.06 -10.19
C GLY A 412 -20.24 6.60 -11.05
N GLU A 413 -19.03 7.10 -10.84
CA GLU A 413 -17.82 6.71 -11.57
C GLU A 413 -17.25 5.41 -11.02
N PRO A 414 -16.60 4.57 -11.86
CA PRO A 414 -15.91 3.39 -11.40
C PRO A 414 -14.82 3.71 -10.37
N CYS A 415 -14.72 2.90 -9.33
CA CYS A 415 -13.71 3.09 -8.29
C CYS A 415 -13.37 1.78 -7.59
N MET A 416 -12.28 1.79 -6.81
CA MET A 416 -12.09 0.87 -5.72
C MET A 416 -12.28 1.64 -4.41
N LYS A 417 -12.94 1.03 -3.43
CA LYS A 417 -13.27 1.70 -2.15
C LYS A 417 -12.39 1.16 -1.03
N PRO A 418 -12.08 1.99 -0.03
CA PRO A 418 -11.64 1.48 1.26
C PRO A 418 -12.68 0.50 1.81
N PHE A 419 -12.25 -0.56 2.47
CA PHE A 419 -13.17 -1.62 2.90
C PHE A 419 -14.29 -1.11 3.83
N TRP A 420 -14.01 -0.08 4.65
CA TRP A 420 -15.00 0.50 5.56
C TRP A 420 -16.11 1.27 4.83
N GLU A 421 -15.89 1.68 3.58
CA GLU A 421 -16.88 2.32 2.72
C GLU A 421 -17.63 1.31 1.81
N MET A 422 -17.17 0.05 1.75
CA MET A 422 -17.82 -0.99 0.95
C MET A 422 -19.22 -1.28 1.49
N THR A 423 -20.17 -1.47 0.57
CA THR A 423 -21.53 -1.91 0.85
C THR A 423 -21.75 -3.35 0.36
N ASP A 424 -22.82 -4.01 0.83
CA ASP A 424 -23.20 -5.33 0.29
C ASP A 424 -23.48 -5.30 -1.22
N ALA A 425 -23.93 -4.16 -1.74
CA ALA A 425 -24.13 -3.98 -3.18
C ALA A 425 -22.80 -3.95 -3.94
N ASP A 426 -21.77 -3.30 -3.39
CA ASP A 426 -20.43 -3.27 -3.95
C ASP A 426 -19.81 -4.67 -3.97
N ILE A 427 -19.92 -5.41 -2.87
CA ILE A 427 -19.45 -6.81 -2.77
C ILE A 427 -20.11 -7.68 -3.85
N LYS A 428 -21.45 -7.60 -3.95
CA LYS A 428 -22.20 -8.35 -4.96
C LYS A 428 -21.79 -7.95 -6.39
N ALA A 429 -21.48 -6.67 -6.63
CA ALA A 429 -21.04 -6.21 -7.95
C ALA A 429 -19.68 -6.81 -8.32
N CYS A 430 -18.70 -6.83 -7.41
CA CYS A 430 -17.40 -7.46 -7.62
C CYS A 430 -17.52 -8.97 -7.86
N LEU A 431 -18.31 -9.67 -7.04
CA LEU A 431 -18.57 -11.11 -7.21
C LEU A 431 -19.24 -11.43 -8.54
N LYS A 432 -20.23 -10.62 -8.97
CA LYS A 432 -20.91 -10.80 -10.25
C LYS A 432 -19.99 -10.56 -11.45
N ALA A 433 -18.98 -9.71 -11.30
CA ALA A 433 -18.01 -9.39 -12.35
C ALA A 433 -16.88 -10.43 -12.46
N THR A 434 -16.83 -11.40 -11.55
CA THR A 434 -15.77 -12.41 -11.45
C THR A 434 -16.34 -13.80 -11.70
N ASP A 435 -15.74 -14.53 -12.62
CA ASP A 435 -15.90 -15.98 -12.76
C ASP A 435 -14.66 -16.69 -12.13
N TRP A 436 -14.80 -17.96 -11.81
CA TRP A 436 -13.71 -18.79 -11.28
C TRP A 436 -13.44 -19.92 -12.26
N CYS A 437 -12.35 -19.79 -13.01
CA CYS A 437 -11.95 -20.81 -13.98
C CYS A 437 -11.14 -21.90 -13.30
N ARG A 438 -11.40 -23.14 -13.66
CA ARG A 438 -10.56 -24.26 -13.21
C ARG A 438 -9.14 -24.04 -13.69
N ALA A 439 -8.17 -24.18 -12.77
CA ALA A 439 -6.77 -23.97 -13.06
C ALA A 439 -6.29 -24.82 -14.25
N ASN A 440 -5.49 -24.23 -15.14
CA ASN A 440 -4.91 -24.93 -16.27
C ASN A 440 -3.90 -25.98 -15.77
N TYR A 441 -4.20 -27.27 -15.97
CA TYR A 441 -3.36 -28.38 -15.48
C TYR A 441 -1.97 -28.45 -16.11
N GLU A 442 -1.74 -27.75 -17.21
CA GLU A 442 -0.39 -27.64 -17.79
C GLU A 442 0.55 -26.83 -16.87
N TYR A 443 0.01 -25.86 -16.13
CA TYR A 443 0.74 -25.04 -15.16
C TYR A 443 0.52 -25.50 -13.72
N PHE A 444 -0.73 -25.87 -13.36
CA PHE A 444 -1.17 -26.21 -12.01
C PHE A 444 -1.68 -27.66 -11.97
N ARG A 445 -0.75 -28.63 -11.99
CA ARG A 445 -1.09 -30.07 -12.04
C ARG A 445 -2.00 -30.50 -10.89
N GLY A 446 -1.84 -29.89 -9.71
CA GLY A 446 -2.64 -30.15 -8.52
C GLY A 446 -4.09 -29.65 -8.62
N GLY A 447 -4.41 -28.79 -9.58
CA GLY A 447 -5.76 -28.25 -9.77
C GLY A 447 -6.00 -26.95 -8.99
N GLY A 448 -7.24 -26.73 -8.59
CA GLY A 448 -7.71 -25.51 -7.95
C GLY A 448 -8.49 -24.62 -8.90
N PHE A 449 -8.69 -23.36 -8.51
CA PHE A 449 -9.42 -22.35 -9.29
C PHE A 449 -8.66 -21.04 -9.30
N SER A 450 -8.76 -20.33 -10.43
CA SER A 450 -8.22 -19.00 -10.62
C SER A 450 -9.33 -17.99 -10.79
N SER A 451 -9.23 -16.81 -10.19
CA SER A 451 -10.17 -15.72 -10.46
C SER A 451 -10.02 -15.27 -11.90
N HIS A 452 -11.15 -15.03 -12.57
CA HIS A 452 -11.17 -14.58 -13.94
C HIS A 452 -12.11 -13.38 -14.06
N PHE A 453 -11.57 -12.24 -14.46
CA PHE A 453 -12.31 -11.05 -14.79
C PHE A 453 -11.51 -10.16 -15.74
N ARG A 454 -12.20 -9.28 -16.41
CA ARG A 454 -11.62 -8.18 -17.16
C ARG A 454 -11.99 -6.88 -16.45
N CYS A 455 -11.01 -6.06 -16.12
CA CYS A 455 -11.28 -4.72 -15.63
C CYS A 455 -11.94 -3.91 -16.75
N ARG A 456 -13.24 -3.60 -16.59
CA ARG A 456 -14.05 -2.85 -17.55
C ARG A 456 -14.24 -1.40 -17.13
N ALA A 457 -13.26 -0.84 -16.47
CA ALA A 457 -13.36 0.48 -15.89
C ALA A 457 -12.16 1.35 -16.26
N GLU A 458 -12.45 2.61 -16.57
CA GLU A 458 -11.41 3.64 -16.60
C GLU A 458 -11.29 4.24 -15.20
N MET A 459 -10.25 3.85 -14.48
CA MET A 459 -9.99 4.29 -13.13
C MET A 459 -8.59 4.90 -13.03
N PRO A 460 -8.42 6.01 -12.29
CA PRO A 460 -7.09 6.45 -11.92
C PRO A 460 -6.43 5.39 -11.02
N VAL A 461 -5.21 4.99 -11.36
CA VAL A 461 -4.42 4.04 -10.57
C VAL A 461 -2.96 4.45 -10.53
N THR A 462 -2.28 4.04 -9.47
CA THR A 462 -0.82 4.11 -9.36
C THR A 462 -0.26 2.70 -9.42
N MET A 463 0.56 2.42 -10.43
CA MET A 463 1.37 1.20 -10.48
C MET A 463 2.67 1.42 -9.73
N LEU A 464 3.06 0.49 -8.86
CA LEU A 464 4.25 0.61 -8.03
C LEU A 464 5.01 -0.72 -7.90
N ARG A 465 6.31 -0.61 -7.63
CA ARG A 465 7.21 -1.74 -7.39
C ARG A 465 8.35 -1.30 -6.48
N VAL A 466 8.74 -2.15 -5.54
CA VAL A 466 9.98 -2.02 -4.79
C VAL A 466 11.02 -2.95 -5.38
N ASN A 467 12.21 -2.44 -5.68
CA ASN A 467 13.37 -3.22 -6.10
C ASN A 467 14.51 -3.03 -5.12
N VAL A 468 15.54 -3.88 -5.21
CA VAL A 468 16.79 -3.73 -4.45
C VAL A 468 17.93 -3.54 -5.42
N ILE A 469 18.72 -2.50 -5.20
CA ILE A 469 19.94 -2.22 -5.98
C ILE A 469 21.12 -2.37 -5.03
N ASP A 470 22.10 -3.18 -5.44
CA ASP A 470 23.33 -3.38 -4.66
C ASP A 470 24.05 -2.06 -4.42
N GLY A 471 24.51 -1.84 -3.19
CA GLY A 471 25.13 -0.58 -2.77
C GLY A 471 24.16 0.58 -2.46
N ILE A 472 22.86 0.45 -2.84
CA ILE A 472 21.82 1.46 -2.55
C ILE A 472 20.82 0.92 -1.51
N GLY A 473 20.31 -0.28 -1.71
CA GLY A 473 19.23 -0.87 -0.93
C GLY A 473 17.90 -0.83 -1.70
N PRO A 474 16.76 -0.78 -1.00
CA PRO A 474 15.45 -0.71 -1.65
C PRO A 474 15.28 0.61 -2.39
N VAL A 475 14.64 0.55 -3.56
CA VAL A 475 14.24 1.69 -4.38
C VAL A 475 12.78 1.50 -4.80
N LEU A 476 12.03 2.60 -4.90
CA LEU A 476 10.63 2.58 -5.31
C LEU A 476 10.50 3.07 -6.76
N GLN A 477 9.69 2.38 -7.56
CA GLN A 477 9.24 2.79 -8.88
C GLN A 477 7.74 3.07 -8.86
N LEU A 478 7.32 4.15 -9.52
CA LEU A 478 5.92 4.58 -9.59
C LEU A 478 5.55 4.93 -11.03
N ALA A 479 4.33 4.59 -11.42
CA ALA A 479 3.71 5.03 -12.67
C ALA A 479 2.22 5.32 -12.43
N GLU A 480 1.85 6.58 -12.33
CA GLU A 480 0.44 6.97 -12.33
C GLU A 480 -0.14 6.85 -13.74
N GLY A 481 -1.38 6.41 -13.82
CA GLY A 481 -2.08 6.23 -15.08
C GLY A 481 -3.54 5.84 -14.88
N TYR A 482 -4.08 5.17 -15.88
CA TYR A 482 -5.47 4.74 -15.88
C TYR A 482 -5.60 3.28 -16.29
N THR A 483 -6.54 2.57 -15.69
CA THR A 483 -7.06 1.35 -16.29
C THR A 483 -7.99 1.72 -17.46
N THR A 484 -8.26 0.80 -18.37
CA THR A 484 -9.22 1.05 -19.46
C THR A 484 -9.91 -0.22 -19.91
N ASP A 485 -11.12 -0.09 -20.43
CA ASP A 485 -11.83 -1.18 -21.12
C ASP A 485 -11.57 -1.08 -22.61
N LEU A 486 -10.81 -2.01 -23.17
CA LEU A 486 -10.60 -2.09 -24.62
C LEU A 486 -11.80 -2.73 -25.33
N PRO A 487 -12.08 -2.41 -26.60
CA PRO A 487 -13.10 -3.10 -27.38
C PRO A 487 -12.93 -4.62 -27.35
N ASP A 488 -14.04 -5.37 -27.36
CA ASP A 488 -14.04 -6.84 -27.33
C ASP A 488 -13.18 -7.49 -28.42
N GLN A 489 -13.11 -6.89 -29.60
CA GLN A 489 -12.26 -7.36 -30.70
C GLN A 489 -10.77 -7.33 -30.28
N ILE A 490 -10.32 -6.26 -29.61
CA ILE A 490 -8.94 -6.14 -29.13
C ILE A 490 -8.74 -7.11 -27.97
N HIS A 491 -9.58 -7.02 -26.94
CA HIS A 491 -9.44 -7.85 -25.74
C HIS A 491 -9.44 -9.34 -26.10
N ASN A 492 -10.47 -9.86 -26.75
CA ASN A 492 -10.60 -11.28 -27.02
C ASN A 492 -9.48 -11.83 -27.92
N THR A 493 -8.91 -11.00 -28.81
CA THR A 493 -7.80 -11.41 -29.67
C THR A 493 -6.51 -11.55 -28.88
N ILE A 494 -6.24 -10.64 -27.94
CA ILE A 494 -5.01 -10.67 -27.12
C ILE A 494 -5.12 -11.71 -26.01
N ASP A 495 -6.26 -11.76 -25.34
CA ASP A 495 -6.53 -12.67 -24.22
C ASP A 495 -6.34 -14.13 -24.63
N LYS A 496 -6.84 -14.55 -25.80
CA LYS A 496 -6.63 -15.89 -26.36
C LYS A 496 -5.17 -16.24 -26.65
N ARG A 497 -4.27 -15.27 -26.71
CA ARG A 497 -2.83 -15.47 -26.94
C ARG A 497 -2.01 -15.59 -25.65
N THR A 498 -2.66 -15.36 -24.53
CA THR A 498 -2.07 -15.48 -23.18
C THR A 498 -2.72 -16.65 -22.46
N ASP A 499 -3.16 -16.47 -21.23
CA ASP A 499 -4.00 -17.45 -20.54
C ASP A 499 -5.37 -16.85 -20.26
N PRO A 500 -6.42 -17.30 -21.00
CA PRO A 500 -7.75 -16.72 -20.88
C PRO A 500 -8.50 -17.13 -19.60
N THR A 501 -7.84 -17.83 -18.66
CA THR A 501 -8.39 -18.16 -17.34
C THR A 501 -8.01 -17.15 -16.26
N TRP A 502 -7.18 -16.14 -16.58
CA TRP A 502 -6.63 -15.21 -15.62
C TRP A 502 -7.23 -13.81 -15.73
N PRO A 503 -7.24 -13.03 -14.62
CA PRO A 503 -7.77 -11.66 -14.67
C PRO A 503 -6.88 -10.75 -15.51
N THR A 504 -7.51 -9.84 -16.25
CA THR A 504 -6.83 -8.91 -17.15
C THR A 504 -7.15 -7.47 -16.81
N THR A 505 -6.11 -6.64 -16.75
CA THR A 505 -6.18 -5.18 -16.63
C THR A 505 -5.35 -4.54 -17.75
N TRP A 506 -5.92 -3.57 -18.45
CA TRP A 506 -5.25 -2.77 -19.46
C TRP A 506 -4.81 -1.45 -18.81
N PHE A 507 -3.51 -1.18 -18.78
CA PHE A 507 -2.95 -0.01 -18.12
C PHE A 507 -2.38 0.98 -19.11
N CYS A 508 -2.78 2.24 -18.99
CA CYS A 508 -2.30 3.37 -19.77
C CYS A 508 -1.58 4.35 -18.83
N PRO A 509 -0.25 4.40 -18.80
CA PRO A 509 0.48 5.33 -17.96
C PRO A 509 0.25 6.79 -18.41
N ARG A 510 0.21 7.71 -17.45
CA ARG A 510 0.22 9.15 -17.74
C ARG A 510 1.59 9.54 -18.24
N LEU A 511 1.65 10.07 -19.46
CA LEU A 511 2.90 10.46 -20.12
C LEU A 511 3.25 11.91 -19.78
N THR A 512 4.55 12.15 -19.61
CA THR A 512 5.12 13.50 -19.41
C THR A 512 5.83 14.03 -20.66
N GLY A 513 6.09 13.17 -21.64
CA GLY A 513 6.86 13.49 -22.82
C GLY A 513 8.38 13.40 -22.64
N GLU A 514 8.87 13.04 -21.46
CA GLU A 514 10.28 13.03 -21.11
C GLU A 514 10.71 11.75 -20.37
N GLY A 515 11.98 11.41 -20.42
CA GLY A 515 12.61 10.33 -19.66
C GLY A 515 11.89 8.99 -19.82
N ALA A 516 11.70 8.28 -18.72
CA ALA A 516 10.98 7.00 -18.67
C ALA A 516 9.48 7.13 -19.03
N PHE A 517 8.93 8.34 -19.01
CA PHE A 517 7.51 8.62 -19.32
C PHE A 517 7.34 9.37 -20.63
N LYS A 518 8.33 9.27 -21.52
CA LYS A 518 8.28 9.86 -22.86
C LYS A 518 7.13 9.28 -23.69
N ASP A 519 6.94 7.98 -23.63
CA ASP A 519 5.91 7.21 -24.28
C ASP A 519 5.64 5.89 -23.51
N VAL A 520 4.61 5.15 -23.86
CA VAL A 520 4.22 3.90 -23.16
C VAL A 520 5.31 2.83 -23.27
N TYR A 521 6.01 2.77 -24.41
CA TYR A 521 7.16 1.88 -24.59
C TYR A 521 8.26 2.16 -23.57
N SER A 522 8.60 3.43 -23.37
CA SER A 522 9.65 3.85 -22.43
C SER A 522 9.28 3.50 -20.99
N VAL A 523 7.99 3.59 -20.61
CA VAL A 523 7.52 3.13 -19.29
C VAL A 523 7.80 1.62 -19.13
N MET A 524 7.39 0.82 -20.11
CA MET A 524 7.61 -0.64 -20.07
C MET A 524 9.10 -0.99 -20.08
N ALA A 525 9.90 -0.35 -20.92
CA ALA A 525 11.33 -0.61 -21.06
C ALA A 525 12.16 -0.23 -19.83
N ASN A 526 11.67 0.74 -19.04
CA ASN A 526 12.32 1.18 -17.80
C ASN A 526 11.70 0.54 -16.54
N TRP A 527 10.64 -0.26 -16.67
CA TRP A 527 10.08 -0.99 -15.55
C TRP A 527 11.01 -2.11 -15.13
N GLY A 528 11.57 -2.02 -13.93
CA GLY A 528 12.69 -2.85 -13.49
C GLY A 528 12.32 -4.23 -12.95
N ALA A 529 11.12 -4.76 -13.21
CA ALA A 529 10.68 -6.07 -12.73
C ALA A 529 9.62 -6.69 -13.65
N ASN A 530 9.43 -8.01 -13.51
CA ASN A 530 8.34 -8.74 -14.17
C ASN A 530 6.97 -8.52 -13.51
N HIS A 531 6.95 -8.04 -12.26
CA HIS A 531 5.72 -7.76 -11.51
C HIS A 531 5.55 -6.27 -11.17
N GLY A 532 4.32 -5.89 -10.90
CA GLY A 532 3.92 -4.60 -10.40
C GLY A 532 2.61 -4.71 -9.62
N VAL A 533 2.31 -3.70 -8.84
CA VAL A 533 1.06 -3.59 -8.08
C VAL A 533 0.31 -2.37 -8.56
N THR A 534 -1.00 -2.46 -8.73
CA THR A 534 -1.83 -1.27 -8.88
C THR A 534 -2.69 -1.07 -7.64
N VAL A 535 -2.80 0.20 -7.22
CA VAL A 535 -3.76 0.67 -6.21
C VAL A 535 -4.59 1.80 -6.81
N TYR A 536 -5.79 2.00 -6.28
CA TYR A 536 -6.69 3.04 -6.77
C TYR A 536 -6.18 4.45 -6.42
N GLY A 537 -6.37 5.37 -7.37
CA GLY A 537 -6.01 6.77 -7.25
C GLY A 537 -4.59 7.10 -7.76
N HIS A 538 -4.36 8.38 -8.03
CA HIS A 538 -3.04 8.93 -8.28
C HIS A 538 -2.43 9.28 -6.91
N VAL A 539 -1.84 8.29 -6.26
CA VAL A 539 -1.26 8.38 -4.90
C VAL A 539 0.27 8.45 -4.92
N GLY A 540 0.85 8.75 -6.07
CA GLY A 540 2.31 8.80 -6.24
C GLY A 540 2.97 9.82 -5.32
N ALA A 541 2.38 11.00 -5.12
CA ALA A 541 2.90 12.01 -4.22
C ALA A 541 2.93 11.54 -2.76
N ASP A 542 1.89 10.83 -2.32
CA ASP A 542 1.81 10.27 -0.97
C ASP A 542 2.81 9.13 -0.77
N LEU A 543 3.00 8.28 -1.79
CA LEU A 543 4.03 7.24 -1.80
C LEU A 543 5.45 7.83 -1.75
N ILE A 544 5.73 8.93 -2.45
CA ILE A 544 7.02 9.63 -2.38
C ILE A 544 7.24 10.19 -0.96
N THR A 545 6.21 10.75 -0.33
CA THR A 545 6.28 11.22 1.05
C THR A 545 6.58 10.07 2.01
N LEU A 546 5.87 8.94 1.90
CA LEU A 546 6.11 7.74 2.68
C LEU A 546 7.53 7.19 2.46
N ALA A 547 7.96 7.05 1.20
CA ALA A 547 9.30 6.58 0.85
C ALA A 547 10.39 7.47 1.47
N SER A 548 10.19 8.79 1.50
CA SER A 548 11.13 9.71 2.14
C SER A 548 11.25 9.48 3.65
N MET A 549 10.16 9.15 4.33
CA MET A 549 10.19 8.79 5.76
C MET A 549 10.90 7.45 5.99
N LEU A 550 10.73 6.49 5.10
CA LEU A 550 11.39 5.19 5.11
C LEU A 550 12.83 5.25 4.55
N ARG A 551 13.25 6.39 4.02
CA ARG A 551 14.57 6.61 3.39
C ARG A 551 14.83 5.69 2.20
N ILE A 552 13.78 5.47 1.44
CA ILE A 552 13.79 4.72 0.19
C ILE A 552 13.76 5.72 -0.97
N PRO A 553 14.80 5.78 -1.81
CA PRO A 553 14.80 6.64 -2.99
C PRO A 553 13.75 6.18 -4.00
N VAL A 554 13.18 7.14 -4.74
CA VAL A 554 12.25 6.88 -5.84
C VAL A 554 12.97 7.13 -7.15
N ASN A 555 13.28 6.06 -7.90
CA ASN A 555 14.10 6.14 -9.10
C ASN A 555 13.30 6.32 -10.40
N MET A 556 12.00 6.18 -10.36
CA MET A 556 11.11 6.35 -11.52
C MET A 556 9.72 6.83 -11.05
N HIS A 557 9.27 7.98 -11.52
CA HIS A 557 7.91 8.48 -11.27
C HIS A 557 7.49 9.53 -12.31
N ASN A 558 6.17 9.71 -12.47
CA ASN A 558 5.56 10.75 -13.31
C ASN A 558 4.71 11.74 -12.49
N VAL A 559 4.97 11.81 -11.17
CA VAL A 559 4.30 12.75 -10.28
C VAL A 559 4.79 14.17 -10.58
N PRO A 560 3.88 15.16 -10.75
CA PRO A 560 4.28 16.56 -10.94
C PRO A 560 5.07 17.09 -9.75
N GLU A 561 6.12 17.87 -10.03
CA GLU A 561 6.99 18.43 -8.99
C GLU A 561 6.22 19.24 -7.93
N ALA A 562 5.23 19.99 -8.34
CA ALA A 562 4.42 20.81 -7.44
C ALA A 562 3.67 19.98 -6.36
N GLN A 563 3.49 18.69 -6.59
CA GLN A 563 2.81 17.77 -5.65
C GLN A 563 3.79 17.04 -4.72
N ILE A 564 5.09 17.10 -5.00
CA ILE A 564 6.09 16.37 -4.23
C ILE A 564 6.33 17.06 -2.90
N PHE A 565 6.16 16.31 -1.81
CA PHE A 565 6.36 16.77 -0.45
C PHE A 565 7.37 15.87 0.28
N ARG A 566 8.51 16.45 0.64
CA ARG A 566 9.68 15.78 1.23
C ARG A 566 10.26 16.58 2.38
N PRO A 567 11.15 15.98 3.21
CA PRO A 567 11.90 16.72 4.21
C PRO A 567 12.67 17.89 3.63
N HIS A 568 12.70 19.01 4.36
CA HIS A 568 13.31 20.27 3.90
C HIS A 568 14.77 20.15 3.47
N ALA A 569 15.57 19.34 4.17
CA ALA A 569 16.98 19.13 3.86
C ALA A 569 17.24 18.65 2.41
N TRP A 570 16.26 18.07 1.75
CA TRP A 570 16.38 17.59 0.37
C TRP A 570 16.53 18.72 -0.64
N ALA A 571 16.03 19.90 -0.31
CA ALA A 571 16.23 21.09 -1.13
C ALA A 571 17.71 21.51 -1.25
N ALA A 572 18.56 21.11 -0.31
CA ALA A 572 20.00 21.41 -0.33
C ALA A 572 20.75 20.74 -1.49
N PHE A 573 20.19 19.70 -2.09
CA PHE A 573 20.81 18.98 -3.21
C PHE A 573 20.37 19.52 -4.59
N GLY A 574 19.54 20.54 -4.62
CA GLY A 574 19.05 21.16 -5.85
C GLY A 574 17.85 20.42 -6.46
N THR A 575 17.23 21.06 -7.46
CA THR A 575 16.03 20.56 -8.13
C THR A 575 16.31 19.79 -9.42
N GLU A 576 17.49 19.97 -10.02
CA GLU A 576 17.82 19.39 -11.32
C GLU A 576 18.12 17.89 -11.25
N ASP A 577 18.74 17.42 -10.16
CA ASP A 577 19.04 16.01 -9.92
C ASP A 577 18.23 15.47 -8.73
N ARG A 578 16.93 15.39 -8.89
CA ARG A 578 15.98 15.04 -7.83
C ARG A 578 16.14 13.61 -7.34
N GLN A 579 16.30 12.66 -8.23
CA GLN A 579 16.45 11.24 -7.86
C GLN A 579 17.74 11.00 -7.09
N SER A 580 18.82 11.60 -7.54
CA SER A 580 20.10 11.54 -6.87
C SER A 580 20.10 12.29 -5.54
N ALA A 581 19.33 13.40 -5.43
CA ALA A 581 19.12 14.12 -4.19
C ALA A 581 18.38 13.27 -3.15
N ASP A 582 17.33 12.55 -3.57
CA ASP A 582 16.60 11.62 -2.72
C ASP A 582 17.51 10.54 -2.14
N TYR A 583 18.33 9.93 -2.99
CA TYR A 583 19.29 8.91 -2.58
C TYR A 583 20.33 9.46 -1.59
N ARG A 584 20.92 10.62 -1.87
CA ARG A 584 21.91 11.24 -0.98
C ARG A 584 21.30 11.60 0.38
N ALA A 585 20.08 12.12 0.41
CA ALA A 585 19.38 12.41 1.64
C ALA A 585 19.12 11.14 2.46
N CYS A 586 18.64 10.07 1.81
CA CYS A 586 18.45 8.76 2.45
C CYS A 586 19.76 8.20 3.03
N ALA A 587 20.85 8.27 2.28
CA ALA A 587 22.16 7.80 2.74
C ALA A 587 22.69 8.62 3.92
N THR A 588 22.47 9.94 3.93
CA THR A 588 22.94 10.86 4.99
C THR A 588 22.21 10.63 6.30
N TYR A 589 20.89 10.56 6.27
CA TYR A 589 20.09 10.45 7.49
C TYR A 589 19.98 9.03 8.04
N GLY A 590 20.20 8.01 7.20
CA GLY A 590 20.04 6.60 7.55
C GLY A 590 18.59 6.24 7.92
N PRO A 591 18.32 5.04 8.40
CA PRO A 591 16.96 4.61 8.71
C PRO A 591 16.42 5.30 9.98
N LEU A 592 15.13 5.60 10.01
CA LEU A 592 14.42 6.16 11.17
C LEU A 592 14.38 5.21 12.37
N TYR A 593 14.51 3.91 12.10
CA TYR A 593 14.52 2.87 13.14
C TYR A 593 15.97 2.39 13.39
N LYS A 594 16.73 3.10 14.15
CA LYS A 594 18.00 2.60 14.68
C LYS A 594 17.84 2.14 16.11
#